data_b73e745bcb29038226e7d43078de649a
#
_entry.id   b73e745bcb29038226e7d43078de649a
#
_cell.length_a   1.000
_cell.length_b   1.000
_cell.length_c   1.000
_cell.angle_alpha   90.00
_cell.angle_beta   90.00
_cell.angle_gamma   90.00
#
_symmetry.space_group_name_H-M   'P 1'
#
loop_
_entity.id
_entity.type
_entity.pdbx_description
1 polymer ?
#
loop_
_entity_poly.entity_id
_entity_poly.type
_entity_poly.pdbx_seq_one_letter_code
_entity_poly.pdbx_strand_id
1 'polypeptide(L)'
;MNRLDRALASIPAPTRYRRIRWMSTSMLAYLADHERAIEAGQSRTDDPTFLTDLVDVLVGLLTAPSSARTHQPMTPVPALSREPR
;
A
#
# COMPACT_ATOMS: atom_id res chain seq x y z
N MET A 1 -4.62 4.91 21.73
CA MET A 1 -4.50 4.83 20.27
C MET A 1 -3.08 5.16 19.87
N ASN A 2 -2.43 4.29 19.13
CA ASN A 2 -1.05 4.52 18.72
C ASN A 2 -1.01 5.38 17.45
N ARG A 3 0.22 5.70 17.02
CA ARG A 3 0.41 6.59 15.88
C ARG A 3 -0.22 6.03 14.61
N LEU A 4 -0.08 4.74 14.39
CA LEU A 4 -0.62 4.09 13.19
C LEU A 4 -2.14 4.15 13.19
N ASP A 5 -2.76 3.88 14.33
CA ASP A 5 -4.22 3.94 14.44
C ASP A 5 -4.73 5.32 14.11
N ARG A 6 -4.05 6.36 14.62
CA ARG A 6 -4.46 7.73 14.34
C ARG A 6 -4.29 8.09 12.88
N ALA A 7 -3.18 7.66 12.28
CA ALA A 7 -2.94 7.92 10.87
C ALA A 7 -4.00 7.25 10.00
N LEU A 8 -4.35 6.01 10.33
CA LEU A 8 -5.37 5.30 9.57
C LEU A 8 -6.76 5.90 9.77
N ALA A 9 -7.05 6.36 10.99
CA ALA A 9 -8.35 6.94 11.28
C ALA A 9 -8.60 8.23 10.51
N SER A 10 -7.54 8.93 10.12
CA SER A 10 -7.66 10.18 9.36
C SER A 10 -7.92 9.93 7.88
N ILE A 11 -7.89 8.68 7.43
CA ILE A 11 -8.07 8.33 6.02
C ILE A 11 -9.50 7.82 5.84
N PRO A 12 -10.22 8.28 4.80
CA PRO A 12 -11.56 7.77 4.54
C PRO A 12 -11.58 6.25 4.39
N ALA A 13 -12.64 5.62 4.89
CA ALA A 13 -12.73 4.16 4.93
C ALA A 13 -12.52 3.49 3.56
N PRO A 14 -13.11 3.97 2.46
CA PRO A 14 -12.86 3.33 1.17
C PRO A 14 -11.40 3.36 0.75
N THR A 15 -10.71 4.48 1.01
CA THR A 15 -9.29 4.62 0.70
C THR A 15 -8.46 3.71 1.60
N ARG A 16 -8.82 3.66 2.89
CA ARG A 16 -8.12 2.79 3.84
C ARG A 16 -8.23 1.33 3.43
N TYR A 17 -9.41 0.90 3.04
CA TYR A 17 -9.63 -0.48 2.59
C TYR A 17 -8.80 -0.80 1.36
N ARG A 18 -8.78 0.10 0.39
CA ARG A 18 -8.00 -0.07 -0.82
C ARG A 18 -6.50 -0.17 -0.52
N ARG A 19 -6.01 0.65 0.42
CA ARG A 19 -4.61 0.63 0.80
C ARG A 19 -4.24 -0.68 1.48
N ILE A 20 -5.13 -1.23 2.28
CA ILE A 20 -4.89 -2.54 2.90
C ILE A 20 -4.76 -3.61 1.83
N ARG A 21 -5.61 -3.56 0.81
CA ARG A 21 -5.50 -4.49 -0.32
C ARG A 21 -4.18 -4.34 -1.04
N TRP A 22 -3.79 -3.11 -1.32
CA TRP A 22 -2.52 -2.85 -2.00
C TRP A 22 -1.34 -3.31 -1.16
N MET A 23 -1.40 -3.07 0.13
CA MET A 23 -0.35 -3.52 1.04
C MET A 23 -0.21 -5.04 0.99
N SER A 24 -1.32 -5.76 1.08
CA SER A 24 -1.29 -7.21 1.05
C SER A 24 -0.72 -7.75 -0.25
N THR A 25 -1.15 -7.19 -1.37
CA THR A 25 -0.66 -7.59 -2.68
C THR A 25 0.84 -7.30 -2.81
N SER A 26 1.25 -6.12 -2.37
CA SER A 26 2.65 -5.71 -2.45
C SER A 26 3.52 -6.56 -1.55
N MET A 27 3.04 -6.91 -0.36
CA MET A 27 3.78 -7.75 0.56
C MET A 27 4.12 -9.09 -0.07
N LEU A 28 3.13 -9.72 -0.71
CA LEU A 28 3.36 -11.00 -1.37
C LEU A 28 4.39 -10.87 -2.50
N ALA A 29 4.32 -9.79 -3.26
CA ALA A 29 5.26 -9.56 -4.35
C ALA A 29 6.68 -9.32 -3.82
N TYR A 30 6.80 -8.54 -2.75
CA TYR A 30 8.11 -8.24 -2.16
C TYR A 30 8.75 -9.50 -1.56
N LEU A 31 7.94 -10.33 -0.90
CA LEU A 31 8.45 -11.58 -0.35
C LEU A 31 8.90 -12.54 -1.44
N ALA A 32 8.13 -12.64 -2.51
CA ALA A 32 8.52 -13.49 -3.64
C ALA A 32 9.79 -12.99 -4.30
N ASP A 33 9.94 -11.68 -4.43
CA ASP A 33 11.14 -11.08 -4.98
C ASP A 33 12.35 -11.38 -4.10
N HIS A 34 12.18 -11.29 -2.79
CA HIS A 34 13.26 -11.58 -1.85
C HIS A 34 13.68 -13.05 -1.94
N GLU A 35 12.72 -13.96 -2.06
CA GLU A 35 13.03 -15.38 -2.24
C GLU A 35 13.85 -15.62 -3.51
N ARG A 36 13.47 -14.96 -4.59
CA ARG A 36 14.23 -15.07 -5.83
C ARG A 36 15.66 -14.54 -5.68
N ALA A 37 15.81 -13.45 -4.93
CA ALA A 37 17.13 -12.90 -4.68
C ALA A 37 17.99 -13.83 -3.85
N ILE A 38 17.39 -14.49 -2.86
CA ILE A 38 18.11 -15.49 -2.05
C ILE A 38 18.56 -16.64 -2.94
N GLU A 39 17.69 -17.15 -3.79
CA GLU A 39 18.01 -18.26 -4.67
C GLU A 39 19.12 -17.89 -5.66
N ALA A 40 19.15 -16.64 -6.09
CA ALA A 40 20.18 -16.14 -7.01
C ALA A 40 21.48 -15.76 -6.30
N GLY A 41 21.54 -15.89 -4.98
CA GLY A 41 22.72 -15.52 -4.22
C GLY A 41 22.91 -14.04 -4.05
N GLN A 42 21.88 -13.24 -4.33
CA GLN A 42 21.95 -11.79 -4.26
C GLN A 42 21.49 -11.25 -2.91
N SER A 43 20.93 -12.09 -2.07
CA SER A 43 20.44 -11.70 -0.77
C SER A 43 20.60 -12.86 0.20
N ARG A 44 20.57 -12.55 1.49
CA ARG A 44 20.71 -13.57 2.54
C ARG A 44 19.37 -13.87 3.17
N THR A 45 19.17 -15.14 3.51
CA THR A 45 17.96 -15.58 4.18
C THR A 45 17.77 -14.85 5.52
N ASP A 46 18.88 -14.53 6.19
CA ASP A 46 18.87 -13.92 7.51
C ASP A 46 19.16 -12.41 7.46
N ASP A 47 18.85 -11.76 6.36
CA ASP A 47 19.06 -10.32 6.23
C ASP A 47 18.28 -9.57 7.31
N PRO A 48 18.96 -8.96 8.29
CA PRO A 48 18.24 -8.32 9.39
C PRO A 48 17.56 -7.02 8.99
N THR A 49 17.97 -6.43 7.88
CA THR A 49 17.36 -5.17 7.42
C THR A 49 16.16 -5.38 6.52
N PHE A 50 16.00 -6.57 5.97
CA PHE A 50 14.90 -6.82 5.02
C PHE A 50 13.54 -6.61 5.68
N LEU A 51 13.32 -7.24 6.83
CA LEU A 51 12.02 -7.13 7.50
C LEU A 51 11.75 -5.71 7.96
N THR A 52 12.76 -5.04 8.50
CA THR A 52 12.60 -3.66 8.95
C THR A 52 12.22 -2.75 7.79
N ASP A 53 12.93 -2.89 6.68
CA ASP A 53 12.68 -2.08 5.50
C ASP A 53 11.31 -2.38 4.92
N LEU A 54 10.94 -3.66 4.86
CA LEU A 54 9.63 -4.07 4.38
C LEU A 54 8.51 -3.46 5.22
N VAL A 55 8.64 -3.52 6.55
CA VAL A 55 7.65 -2.94 7.44
C VAL A 55 7.54 -1.44 7.20
N ASP A 56 8.66 -0.75 7.06
CA ASP A 56 8.66 0.69 6.80
C ASP A 56 7.90 1.03 5.52
N VAL A 57 8.14 0.25 4.46
CA VAL A 57 7.47 0.47 3.18
C VAL A 57 5.97 0.19 3.30
N LEU A 58 5.59 -0.90 3.96
CA LEU A 58 4.18 -1.25 4.10
C LEU A 58 3.43 -0.24 4.96
N VAL A 59 4.05 0.25 6.02
CA VAL A 59 3.47 1.32 6.83
C VAL A 59 3.28 2.57 6.00
N GLY A 60 4.26 2.90 5.17
CA GLY A 60 4.15 4.04 4.27
C GLY A 60 3.00 3.91 3.29
N LEU A 61 2.77 2.72 2.76
CA LEU A 61 1.64 2.47 1.89
C LEU A 61 0.31 2.72 2.59
N LEU A 62 0.21 2.35 3.86
CA LEU A 62 -1.03 2.51 4.61
C LEU A 62 -1.26 3.96 5.03
N THR A 63 -0.20 4.67 5.38
CA THR A 63 -0.32 5.95 6.07
C THR A 63 0.02 7.17 5.21
N ALA A 64 0.32 6.97 3.93
CA ALA A 64 0.64 8.09 3.05
C ALA A 64 -0.51 9.11 3.08
N PRO A 65 -0.21 10.41 3.12
CA PRO A 65 -1.26 11.42 3.12
C PRO A 65 -2.11 11.32 1.86
N SER A 66 -3.43 11.53 2.03
CA SER A 66 -4.33 11.58 0.89
C SER A 66 -4.38 12.99 0.33
N SER A 67 -4.43 13.10 -0.97
CA SER A 67 -4.61 14.40 -1.60
C SER A 67 -6.05 14.88 -1.39
N ALA A 68 -6.27 16.17 -1.62
CA ALA A 68 -7.61 16.74 -1.54
C ALA A 68 -8.56 16.03 -2.50
N ARG A 69 -8.07 15.57 -3.64
CA ARG A 69 -8.91 14.87 -4.61
C ARG A 69 -9.40 13.54 -4.05
N THR A 70 -8.58 12.84 -3.27
CA THR A 70 -9.00 11.60 -2.65
C THR A 70 -10.10 11.83 -1.64
N HIS A 71 -10.11 12.98 -0.99
CA HIS A 71 -11.11 13.30 0.03
C HIS A 71 -12.40 13.89 -0.55
N GLN A 72 -12.42 14.19 -1.84
CA GLN A 72 -13.62 14.73 -2.44
C GLN A 72 -14.73 13.68 -2.47
N PRO A 73 -15.99 14.11 -2.27
CA PRO A 73 -17.09 13.17 -2.42
C PRO A 73 -17.06 12.52 -3.78
N MET A 74 -17.36 11.23 -3.82
CA MET A 74 -17.41 10.54 -5.08
C MET A 74 -18.67 10.96 -5.82
N THR A 75 -18.50 11.55 -6.99
CA THR A 75 -19.61 11.89 -7.84
C THR A 75 -19.71 10.87 -8.96
N PRO A 76 -20.92 10.58 -9.43
CA PRO A 76 -21.07 9.66 -10.55
C PRO A 76 -20.30 10.17 -11.75
N VAL A 77 -19.56 9.27 -12.39
CA VAL A 77 -18.88 9.62 -13.62
C VAL A 77 -19.96 9.83 -14.68
N PRO A 78 -19.93 10.95 -15.38
CA PRO A 78 -20.91 11.14 -16.46
C PRO A 78 -20.83 10.02 -17.47
N ALA A 79 -21.98 9.61 -17.98
CA ALA A 79 -22.03 8.52 -18.94
C ALA A 79 -21.08 8.76 -20.11
N LEU A 80 -21.02 10.00 -20.53
CA LEU A 80 -20.18 10.38 -21.62
C LEU A 80 -18.70 10.12 -21.34
N SER A 81 -18.26 10.29 -20.10
CA SER A 81 -16.86 10.05 -19.74
C SER A 81 -16.47 8.59 -19.82
N ARG A 82 -17.45 7.72 -19.73
CA ARG A 82 -17.16 6.29 -19.70
C ARG A 82 -17.36 5.63 -21.02
N GLU A 83 -18.00 6.33 -21.93
CA GLU A 83 -18.30 5.71 -23.19
C GLU A 83 -17.07 5.55 -24.01
N PRO A 84 -16.92 4.44 -24.65
CA PRO A 84 -15.96 4.32 -25.72
C PRO A 84 -16.48 5.17 -26.84
N ARG A 85 -15.68 5.84 -27.50
CA ARG A 85 -16.14 6.69 -28.57
C ARG A 85 -15.66 6.16 -29.88
#